data_5b57c62a32cd78713aee51af8c82e265
#
_entry.id   5b57c62a32cd78713aee51af8c82e265
#
_cell.length_a   1.000
_cell.length_b   1.000
_cell.length_c   1.000
_cell.angle_alpha   90.00
_cell.angle_beta   90.00
_cell.angle_gamma   90.00
#
_symmetry.space_group_name_H-M   'P 1'
#
loop_
_entity.id
_entity.type
_entity.pdbx_description
1 polymer ?
#
loop_
_entity_poly.entity_id
_entity_poly.type
_entity_poly.pdbx_seq_one_letter_code
_entity_poly.pdbx_strand_id
1 'polypeptide(L)'
;SLILFLRLRDIPVNMRAKGSLQSIVPKIRPLFLPLAIALFFRMFLAVSMTTYLPIYMRFNGASLWMAGASLSILEFAGVAGALMSGSLSDRLGRKSILLWITVISSLLMLAFLYSADWMLIPILLILGFTSLSSAPVLLALVQDHFPDNRAVGNGIYLTMSSLLRSLVMLLVGMAGDAIGLQSAFFWSALISLLA
;
A
#
# COMPACT_ATOMS: atom_id res chain seq x y z
N SER A 1 -7.39 -23.51 -16.07
CA SER A 1 -6.68 -22.68 -17.07
C SER A 1 -7.09 -22.95 -18.51
N LEU A 2 -7.35 -24.22 -18.91
CA LEU A 2 -7.77 -24.59 -20.27
C LEU A 2 -9.14 -23.98 -20.64
N ILE A 3 -10.10 -24.01 -19.71
CA ILE A 3 -11.46 -23.45 -19.90
C ILE A 3 -11.39 -21.94 -20.11
N LEU A 4 -10.51 -21.26 -19.37
CA LEU A 4 -10.29 -19.82 -19.52
C LEU A 4 -9.65 -19.49 -20.87
N PHE A 5 -8.67 -20.28 -21.30
CA PHE A 5 -8.00 -20.14 -22.59
C PHE A 5 -8.98 -20.33 -23.75
N LEU A 6 -9.86 -21.32 -23.70
CA LEU A 6 -10.86 -21.59 -24.74
C LEU A 6 -11.94 -20.50 -24.81
N ARG A 7 -12.34 -19.92 -23.66
CA ARG A 7 -13.33 -18.81 -23.63
C ARG A 7 -12.74 -17.46 -24.01
N LEU A 8 -11.45 -17.21 -23.79
CA LEU A 8 -10.80 -15.93 -24.12
C LEU A 8 -10.34 -15.86 -25.57
N ARG A 9 -10.26 -17.01 -26.28
CA ARG A 9 -9.81 -17.09 -27.68
C ARG A 9 -10.68 -16.26 -28.66
N ASP A 10 -11.95 -16.09 -28.35
CA ASP A 10 -12.94 -15.47 -29.25
C ASP A 10 -13.27 -14.01 -28.85
N ILE A 11 -12.58 -13.44 -27.86
CA ILE A 11 -12.76 -12.03 -27.52
C ILE A 11 -11.92 -11.19 -28.49
N PRO A 12 -12.54 -10.40 -29.38
CA PRO A 12 -11.78 -9.52 -30.26
C PRO A 12 -11.03 -8.50 -29.40
N VAL A 13 -9.72 -8.66 -29.30
CA VAL A 13 -8.85 -7.66 -28.66
C VAL A 13 -8.83 -6.45 -29.57
N ASN A 14 -9.66 -5.47 -29.25
CA ASN A 14 -9.71 -4.20 -29.94
C ASN A 14 -8.43 -3.42 -29.58
N MET A 15 -7.34 -3.69 -30.29
CA MET A 15 -6.04 -3.04 -30.13
C MET A 15 -6.12 -1.59 -30.64
N ARG A 16 -6.95 -0.75 -30.02
CA ARG A 16 -6.87 0.70 -30.17
C ARG A 16 -5.86 1.28 -29.18
N ALA A 17 -4.63 0.78 -29.22
CA ALA A 17 -3.48 1.49 -28.66
C ALA A 17 -3.01 2.55 -29.67
N LYS A 18 -3.81 3.55 -29.94
CA LYS A 18 -3.39 4.77 -30.67
C LYS A 18 -2.90 5.82 -29.68
N GLY A 19 -1.77 5.55 -29.05
CA GLY A 19 -1.00 6.54 -28.33
C GLY A 19 0.46 6.13 -28.36
N SER A 20 1.27 6.79 -29.18
CA SER A 20 2.72 6.63 -29.10
C SER A 20 3.15 6.88 -27.65
N LEU A 21 3.99 6.03 -27.08
CA LEU A 21 4.58 6.24 -25.75
C LEU A 21 5.20 7.65 -25.64
N GLN A 22 5.72 8.18 -26.75
CA GLN A 22 6.27 9.54 -26.84
C GLN A 22 5.25 10.65 -26.56
N SER A 23 3.96 10.45 -26.86
CA SER A 23 2.91 11.45 -26.56
C SER A 23 2.43 11.42 -25.12
N ILE A 24 2.72 10.34 -24.41
CA ILE A 24 2.27 10.12 -23.02
C ILE A 24 3.32 10.64 -22.02
N VAL A 25 4.62 10.53 -22.35
CA VAL A 25 5.74 10.94 -21.49
C VAL A 25 5.62 12.37 -20.94
N PRO A 26 5.32 13.42 -21.72
CA PRO A 26 5.20 14.77 -21.19
C PRO A 26 4.02 14.95 -20.25
N LYS A 27 2.95 14.17 -20.38
CA LYS A 27 1.78 14.19 -19.50
C LYS A 27 2.01 13.47 -18.17
N ILE A 28 2.92 12.49 -18.16
CA ILE A 28 3.28 11.70 -16.97
C ILE A 28 4.16 12.50 -16.01
N ARG A 29 5.10 13.28 -16.53
CA ARG A 29 6.16 13.94 -15.77
C ARG A 29 5.67 14.77 -14.56
N PRO A 30 4.65 15.63 -14.69
CA PRO A 30 4.17 16.45 -13.56
C PRO A 30 3.46 15.63 -12.46
N LEU A 31 2.87 14.48 -12.81
CA LEU A 31 2.19 13.60 -11.85
C LEU A 31 3.16 12.58 -11.23
N PHE A 32 4.16 12.14 -12.01
CA PHE A 32 5.04 11.05 -11.63
C PHE A 32 5.86 11.35 -10.37
N LEU A 33 6.46 12.53 -10.30
CA LEU A 33 7.33 12.89 -9.17
C LEU A 33 6.56 13.02 -7.85
N PRO A 34 5.46 13.80 -7.75
CA PRO A 34 4.71 13.87 -6.50
C PRO A 34 4.09 12.52 -6.11
N LEU A 35 3.63 11.72 -7.08
CA LEU A 35 3.11 10.39 -6.81
C LEU A 35 4.21 9.44 -6.30
N ALA A 36 5.42 9.48 -6.89
CA ALA A 36 6.56 8.68 -6.44
C ALA A 36 6.98 9.04 -5.02
N ILE A 37 7.01 10.34 -4.69
CA ILE A 37 7.35 10.84 -3.36
C ILE A 37 6.30 10.37 -2.33
N ALA A 38 5.02 10.56 -2.62
CA ALA A 38 3.95 10.12 -1.74
C ALA A 38 3.96 8.59 -1.54
N LEU A 39 4.14 7.81 -2.61
CA LEU A 39 4.29 6.37 -2.54
C LEU A 39 5.51 5.97 -1.71
N PHE A 40 6.66 6.61 -1.92
CA PHE A 40 7.88 6.31 -1.19
C PHE A 40 7.69 6.43 0.33
N PHE A 41 7.21 7.58 0.80
CA PHE A 41 6.99 7.80 2.22
C PHE A 41 5.94 6.85 2.80
N ARG A 42 4.87 6.61 2.07
CA ARG A 42 3.81 5.71 2.49
C ARG A 42 4.25 4.25 2.56
N MET A 43 5.19 3.81 1.72
CA MET A 43 5.70 2.44 1.71
C MET A 43 6.41 2.06 3.01
N PHE A 44 6.96 3.02 3.77
CA PHE A 44 7.59 2.72 5.07
C PHE A 44 6.60 2.05 6.02
N LEU A 45 5.41 2.62 6.20
CA LEU A 45 4.38 2.03 7.04
C LEU A 45 3.89 0.69 6.48
N ALA A 46 3.57 0.65 5.19
CA ALA A 46 3.05 -0.55 4.55
C ALA A 46 4.03 -1.73 4.65
N VAL A 47 5.31 -1.51 4.35
CA VAL A 47 6.37 -2.54 4.43
C VAL A 47 6.61 -2.99 5.86
N SER A 48 6.69 -2.06 6.81
CA SER A 48 6.85 -2.41 8.23
C SER A 48 5.73 -3.34 8.69
N MET A 49 4.48 -3.02 8.35
CA MET A 49 3.33 -3.81 8.77
C MET A 49 3.16 -5.12 7.99
N THR A 50 3.39 -5.15 6.68
CA THR A 50 3.13 -6.37 5.89
C THR A 50 4.33 -7.32 5.83
N THR A 51 5.55 -6.81 5.99
CA THR A 51 6.76 -7.63 5.85
C THR A 51 7.42 -7.92 7.20
N TYR A 52 7.53 -6.91 8.05
CA TYR A 52 8.31 -7.02 9.29
C TYR A 52 7.46 -7.25 10.54
N LEU A 53 6.13 -7.14 10.49
CA LEU A 53 5.25 -7.39 11.64
C LEU A 53 5.46 -8.77 12.28
N PRO A 54 5.50 -9.90 11.53
CA PRO A 54 5.72 -11.21 12.16
C PRO A 54 7.09 -11.30 12.83
N ILE A 55 8.12 -10.68 12.26
CA ILE A 55 9.47 -10.65 12.81
C ILE A 55 9.47 -9.83 14.12
N TYR A 56 8.86 -8.64 14.09
CA TYR A 56 8.71 -7.78 15.27
C TYR A 56 7.99 -8.50 16.40
N MET A 57 6.87 -9.17 16.11
CA MET A 57 6.13 -9.95 17.10
C MET A 57 6.99 -11.07 17.71
N ARG A 58 7.79 -11.76 16.90
CA ARG A 58 8.71 -12.80 17.36
C ARG A 58 9.79 -12.24 18.28
N PHE A 59 10.40 -11.12 17.94
CA PHE A 59 11.40 -10.45 18.78
C PHE A 59 10.84 -10.01 20.13
N ASN A 60 9.54 -9.66 20.19
CA ASN A 60 8.84 -9.31 21.43
C ASN A 60 8.27 -10.54 22.17
N GLY A 61 8.73 -11.75 21.85
CA GLY A 61 8.37 -12.97 22.59
C GLY A 61 7.08 -13.65 22.17
N ALA A 62 6.38 -13.16 21.15
CA ALA A 62 5.18 -13.83 20.64
C ALA A 62 5.50 -15.21 20.05
N SER A 63 4.57 -16.17 20.19
CA SER A 63 4.69 -17.47 19.54
C SER A 63 4.68 -17.33 18.02
N LEU A 64 5.21 -18.33 17.30
CA LEU A 64 5.18 -18.37 15.83
C LEU A 64 3.76 -18.28 15.28
N TRP A 65 2.82 -18.94 15.97
CA TRP A 65 1.41 -18.91 15.62
C TRP A 65 0.83 -17.49 15.76
N MET A 66 1.11 -16.80 16.86
CA MET A 66 0.63 -15.44 17.12
C MET A 66 1.22 -14.44 16.09
N ALA A 67 2.48 -14.59 15.75
CA ALA A 67 3.13 -13.74 14.75
C ALA A 67 2.47 -13.91 13.35
N GLY A 68 2.17 -15.15 12.96
CA GLY A 68 1.44 -15.42 11.72
C GLY A 68 -0.01 -14.93 11.77
N ALA A 69 -0.70 -15.16 12.88
CA ALA A 69 -2.07 -14.70 13.09
C ALA A 69 -2.18 -13.17 13.03
N SER A 70 -1.23 -12.45 13.61
CA SER A 70 -1.19 -10.97 13.57
C SER A 70 -1.14 -10.44 12.13
N LEU A 71 -0.33 -11.04 11.28
CA LEU A 71 -0.29 -10.68 9.85
C LEU A 71 -1.60 -11.04 9.15
N SER A 72 -2.16 -12.22 9.42
CA SER A 72 -3.43 -12.64 8.83
C SER A 72 -4.58 -11.72 9.21
N ILE A 73 -4.64 -11.28 10.46
CA ILE A 73 -5.64 -10.31 10.95
C ILE A 73 -5.49 -8.98 10.20
N LEU A 74 -4.27 -8.47 10.10
CA LEU A 74 -3.98 -7.22 9.40
C LEU A 74 -4.39 -7.29 7.92
N GLU A 75 -3.99 -8.35 7.22
CA GLU A 75 -4.27 -8.52 5.79
C GLU A 75 -5.78 -8.75 5.54
N PHE A 76 -6.45 -9.54 6.37
CA PHE A 76 -7.90 -9.75 6.25
C PHE A 76 -8.69 -8.45 6.42
N ALA A 77 -8.36 -7.67 7.44
CA ALA A 77 -8.94 -6.34 7.64
C ALA A 77 -8.62 -5.40 6.48
N GLY A 78 -7.42 -5.51 5.92
CA GLY A 78 -6.98 -4.77 4.75
C GLY A 78 -7.79 -5.05 3.49
N VAL A 79 -8.18 -6.31 3.27
CA VAL A 79 -9.07 -6.68 2.16
C VAL A 79 -10.42 -5.98 2.31
N ALA A 80 -11.01 -5.97 3.51
CA ALA A 80 -12.25 -5.25 3.77
C ALA A 80 -12.09 -3.75 3.51
N GLY A 81 -11.00 -3.16 3.99
CA GLY A 81 -10.66 -1.75 3.74
C GLY A 81 -10.50 -1.42 2.26
N ALA A 82 -9.80 -2.27 1.51
CA ALA A 82 -9.59 -2.09 0.07
C ALA A 82 -10.91 -2.14 -0.73
N LEU A 83 -11.83 -3.03 -0.37
CA LEU A 83 -13.15 -3.12 -1.01
C LEU A 83 -14.01 -1.88 -0.75
N MET A 84 -13.92 -1.30 0.45
CA MET A 84 -14.75 -0.14 0.83
C MET A 84 -14.13 1.19 0.38
N SER A 85 -12.81 1.28 0.33
CA SER A 85 -12.11 2.54 0.08
C SER A 85 -12.34 3.10 -1.32
N GLY A 86 -12.54 2.26 -2.32
CA GLY A 86 -12.86 2.66 -3.68
C GLY A 86 -14.13 3.52 -3.72
N SER A 87 -15.24 2.96 -3.28
CA SER A 87 -16.54 3.65 -3.26
C SER A 87 -16.56 4.86 -2.31
N LEU A 88 -15.85 4.78 -1.18
CA LEU A 88 -15.75 5.87 -0.23
C LEU A 88 -14.94 7.05 -0.80
N SER A 89 -13.84 6.76 -1.51
CA SER A 89 -13.00 7.77 -2.15
C SER A 89 -13.69 8.48 -3.31
N ASP A 90 -14.62 7.82 -3.99
CA ASP A 90 -15.41 8.42 -5.05
C ASP A 90 -16.41 9.45 -4.50
N ARG A 91 -16.91 9.25 -3.26
CA ARG A 91 -17.88 10.15 -2.60
C ARG A 91 -17.21 11.31 -1.84
N LEU A 92 -16.15 11.03 -1.10
CA LEU A 92 -15.49 12.00 -0.20
C LEU A 92 -14.27 12.69 -0.84
N GLY A 93 -13.90 12.28 -2.04
CA GLY A 93 -12.72 12.78 -2.74
C GLY A 93 -11.46 11.99 -2.41
N ARG A 94 -10.71 11.59 -3.46
CA ARG A 94 -9.54 10.70 -3.35
C ARG A 94 -8.44 11.27 -2.46
N LYS A 95 -8.14 12.58 -2.60
CA LYS A 95 -7.09 13.25 -1.80
C LYS A 95 -7.44 13.28 -0.31
N SER A 96 -8.69 13.61 0.02
CA SER A 96 -9.16 13.67 1.41
C SER A 96 -9.06 12.30 2.08
N ILE A 97 -9.51 11.26 1.41
CA ILE A 97 -9.43 9.88 1.91
C ILE A 97 -7.99 9.45 2.11
N LEU A 98 -7.08 9.73 1.16
CA LEU A 98 -5.66 9.40 1.30
C LEU A 98 -5.02 10.08 2.50
N LEU A 99 -5.32 11.36 2.75
CA LEU A 99 -4.84 12.08 3.93
C LEU A 99 -5.33 11.41 5.23
N TRP A 100 -6.63 11.17 5.35
CA TRP A 100 -7.19 10.54 6.55
C TRP A 100 -6.62 9.15 6.79
N ILE A 101 -6.54 8.32 5.75
CA ILE A 101 -5.95 6.98 5.82
C ILE A 101 -4.50 7.08 6.30
N THR A 102 -3.70 8.01 5.77
CA THR A 102 -2.28 8.17 6.14
C THR A 102 -2.15 8.58 7.60
N VAL A 103 -2.87 9.60 8.03
CA VAL A 103 -2.80 10.08 9.43
C VAL A 103 -3.26 9.00 10.40
N ILE A 104 -4.42 8.39 10.15
CA ILE A 104 -4.98 7.37 11.04
C ILE A 104 -4.06 6.15 11.11
N SER A 105 -3.56 5.64 9.97
CA SER A 105 -2.69 4.47 9.98
C SER A 105 -1.34 4.74 10.65
N SER A 106 -0.78 5.96 10.51
CA SER A 106 0.46 6.32 11.20
C SER A 106 0.27 6.44 12.71
N LEU A 107 -0.83 7.05 13.16
CA LEU A 107 -1.16 7.13 14.59
C LEU A 107 -1.43 5.75 15.18
N LEU A 108 -2.14 4.89 14.46
CA LEU A 108 -2.39 3.50 14.88
C LEU A 108 -1.10 2.68 14.94
N MET A 109 -0.16 2.88 14.03
CA MET A 109 1.14 2.22 14.08
C MET A 109 1.94 2.66 15.32
N LEU A 110 1.90 3.95 15.67
CA LEU A 110 2.50 4.42 16.93
C LEU A 110 1.78 3.83 18.15
N ALA A 111 0.45 3.81 18.14
CA ALA A 111 -0.32 3.16 19.22
C ALA A 111 -0.01 1.67 19.35
N PHE A 112 0.19 0.96 18.24
CA PHE A 112 0.58 -0.45 18.21
C PHE A 112 1.90 -0.71 18.98
N LEU A 113 2.90 0.16 18.82
CA LEU A 113 4.21 0.00 19.46
C LEU A 113 4.18 0.09 20.99
N TYR A 114 3.18 0.79 21.53
CA TYR A 114 3.02 1.04 22.97
C TYR A 114 1.75 0.40 23.55
N SER A 115 1.05 -0.43 22.77
CA SER A 115 -0.20 -1.05 23.20
C SER A 115 0.03 -2.24 24.13
N ALA A 116 -0.91 -2.44 25.05
CA ALA A 116 -0.99 -3.66 25.83
C ALA A 116 -1.51 -4.84 24.96
N ASP A 117 -1.16 -6.07 25.33
CA ASP A 117 -1.47 -7.28 24.54
C ASP A 117 -2.95 -7.42 24.13
N TRP A 118 -3.88 -7.02 24.99
CA TRP A 118 -5.32 -7.09 24.74
C TRP A 118 -5.80 -6.10 23.68
N MET A 119 -5.09 -4.98 23.46
CA MET A 119 -5.39 -3.97 22.43
C MET A 119 -4.79 -4.31 21.07
N LEU A 120 -3.93 -5.29 21.00
CA LEU A 120 -3.18 -5.64 19.79
C LEU A 120 -4.12 -6.02 18.64
N ILE A 121 -5.10 -6.89 18.87
CA ILE A 121 -6.05 -7.33 17.84
C ILE A 121 -6.92 -6.17 17.33
N PRO A 122 -7.59 -5.36 18.18
CA PRO A 122 -8.33 -4.20 17.72
C PRO A 122 -7.49 -3.22 16.91
N ILE A 123 -6.27 -2.93 17.34
CA ILE A 123 -5.37 -2.00 16.62
C ILE A 123 -4.99 -2.59 15.27
N LEU A 124 -4.62 -3.87 15.18
CA LEU A 124 -4.26 -4.52 13.92
C LEU A 124 -5.43 -4.54 12.93
N LEU A 125 -6.67 -4.75 13.40
CA LEU A 125 -7.86 -4.70 12.55
C LEU A 125 -8.06 -3.30 11.94
N ILE A 126 -8.01 -2.25 12.75
CA ILE A 126 -8.20 -0.88 12.25
C ILE A 126 -7.01 -0.45 11.40
N LEU A 127 -5.79 -0.82 11.80
CA LEU A 127 -4.57 -0.51 11.07
C LEU A 127 -4.53 -1.22 9.71
N GLY A 128 -4.90 -2.50 9.64
CA GLY A 128 -5.03 -3.24 8.41
C GLY A 128 -6.07 -2.61 7.48
N PHE A 129 -7.26 -2.35 8.03
CA PHE A 129 -8.35 -1.69 7.30
C PHE A 129 -7.92 -0.35 6.70
N THR A 130 -7.20 0.48 7.44
CA THR A 130 -6.77 1.80 6.98
C THR A 130 -5.55 1.74 6.06
N SER A 131 -4.48 1.03 6.44
CA SER A 131 -3.21 1.06 5.71
C SER A 131 -3.32 0.46 4.31
N LEU A 132 -4.02 -0.67 4.14
CA LEU A 132 -4.15 -1.36 2.85
C LEU A 132 -5.23 -0.76 1.94
N SER A 133 -6.15 0.05 2.49
CA SER A 133 -7.17 0.79 1.73
C SER A 133 -6.60 1.77 0.72
N SER A 134 -5.36 2.17 0.85
CA SER A 134 -4.74 3.19 0.00
C SER A 134 -4.44 2.74 -1.41
N ALA A 135 -4.11 1.47 -1.61
CA ALA A 135 -3.69 0.96 -2.91
C ALA A 135 -4.76 1.14 -3.99
N PRO A 136 -6.05 0.74 -3.78
CA PRO A 136 -7.09 0.98 -4.78
C PRO A 136 -7.39 2.46 -4.99
N VAL A 137 -7.29 3.30 -3.96
CA VAL A 137 -7.51 4.76 -4.09
C VAL A 137 -6.41 5.40 -4.93
N LEU A 138 -5.15 5.04 -4.71
CA LEU A 138 -4.02 5.52 -5.51
C LEU A 138 -4.08 5.03 -6.95
N LEU A 139 -4.44 3.76 -7.17
CA LEU A 139 -4.64 3.22 -8.51
C LEU A 139 -5.75 3.96 -9.25
N ALA A 140 -6.87 4.24 -8.58
CA ALA A 140 -7.97 4.99 -9.14
C ALA A 140 -7.56 6.46 -9.43
N LEU A 141 -6.77 7.09 -8.56
CA LEU A 141 -6.22 8.44 -8.81
C LEU A 141 -5.36 8.46 -10.08
N VAL A 142 -4.54 7.45 -10.28
CA VAL A 142 -3.73 7.32 -11.51
C VAL A 142 -4.62 7.12 -12.74
N GLN A 143 -5.63 6.27 -12.66
CA GLN A 143 -6.56 6.03 -13.77
C GLN A 143 -7.35 7.28 -14.17
N ASP A 144 -7.69 8.16 -13.24
CA ASP A 144 -8.35 9.43 -13.54
C ASP A 144 -7.47 10.37 -14.35
N HIS A 145 -6.14 10.31 -14.17
CA HIS A 145 -5.20 11.11 -14.94
C HIS A 145 -4.88 10.51 -16.33
N PHE A 146 -5.21 9.25 -16.55
CA PHE A 146 -5.00 8.53 -17.81
C PHE A 146 -6.30 7.90 -18.35
N PRO A 147 -7.37 8.68 -18.59
CA PRO A 147 -8.67 8.14 -18.99
C PRO A 147 -8.60 7.34 -20.30
N ASP A 148 -7.79 7.81 -21.26
CA ASP A 148 -7.64 7.20 -22.59
C ASP A 148 -6.67 6.00 -22.60
N ASN A 149 -5.77 5.90 -21.59
CA ASN A 149 -4.70 4.91 -21.56
C ASN A 149 -4.54 4.29 -20.14
N ARG A 150 -5.64 3.84 -19.53
CA ARG A 150 -5.66 3.28 -18.17
C ARG A 150 -4.67 2.12 -17.96
N ALA A 151 -4.47 1.30 -18.99
CA ALA A 151 -3.52 0.18 -18.93
C ALA A 151 -2.08 0.66 -18.73
N VAL A 152 -1.68 1.75 -19.42
CA VAL A 152 -0.35 2.36 -19.26
C VAL A 152 -0.20 2.99 -17.89
N GLY A 153 -1.20 3.75 -17.42
CA GLY A 153 -1.22 4.31 -16.07
C GLY A 153 -1.06 3.24 -15.00
N ASN A 154 -1.82 2.16 -15.08
CA ASN A 154 -1.73 1.02 -14.17
C ASN A 154 -0.33 0.37 -14.21
N GLY A 155 0.23 0.15 -15.40
CA GLY A 155 1.56 -0.42 -15.56
C GLY A 155 2.64 0.44 -14.89
N ILE A 156 2.60 1.74 -15.08
CA ILE A 156 3.53 2.70 -14.46
C ILE A 156 3.38 2.66 -12.93
N TYR A 157 2.14 2.73 -12.42
CA TYR A 157 1.87 2.67 -10.99
C TYR A 157 2.40 1.37 -10.35
N LEU A 158 2.10 0.21 -10.95
CA LEU A 158 2.51 -1.08 -10.43
C LEU A 158 4.04 -1.25 -10.46
N THR A 159 4.70 -0.84 -11.54
CA THR A 159 6.17 -0.90 -11.65
C THR A 159 6.81 0.01 -10.62
N MET A 160 6.37 1.26 -10.51
CA MET A 160 6.88 2.23 -9.55
C MET A 160 6.66 1.78 -8.11
N SER A 161 5.46 1.31 -7.78
CA SER A 161 5.16 0.83 -6.42
C SER A 161 5.97 -0.41 -6.05
N SER A 162 6.22 -1.33 -6.99
CA SER A 162 7.05 -2.51 -6.74
C SER A 162 8.52 -2.13 -6.51
N LEU A 163 9.08 -1.23 -7.32
CA LEU A 163 10.45 -0.75 -7.16
C LEU A 163 10.63 -0.02 -5.82
N LEU A 164 9.72 0.91 -5.49
CA LEU A 164 9.76 1.65 -4.24
C LEU A 164 9.57 0.73 -3.04
N ARG A 165 8.67 -0.26 -3.13
CA ARG A 165 8.48 -1.27 -2.07
C ARG A 165 9.77 -2.04 -1.80
N SER A 166 10.48 -2.50 -2.85
CA SER A 166 11.75 -3.22 -2.71
C SER A 166 12.84 -2.36 -2.07
N LEU A 167 12.93 -1.09 -2.48
CA LEU A 167 13.87 -0.14 -1.89
C LEU A 167 13.58 0.12 -0.41
N VAL A 168 12.33 0.40 -0.07
CA VAL A 168 11.92 0.67 1.31
C VAL A 168 12.05 -0.57 2.18
N MET A 169 11.80 -1.77 1.64
CA MET A 169 12.03 -3.02 2.35
C MET A 169 13.49 -3.17 2.79
N LEU A 170 14.45 -2.84 1.91
CA LEU A 170 15.87 -2.79 2.25
C LEU A 170 16.16 -1.76 3.35
N LEU A 171 15.63 -0.53 3.20
CA LEU A 171 15.86 0.56 4.16
C LEU A 171 15.30 0.23 5.56
N VAL A 172 14.09 -0.30 5.63
CA VAL A 172 13.47 -0.72 6.92
C VAL A 172 14.23 -1.89 7.54
N GLY A 173 14.70 -2.86 6.73
CA GLY A 173 15.52 -3.96 7.20
C GLY A 173 16.83 -3.47 7.78
N MET A 174 17.58 -2.65 7.06
CA MET A 174 18.84 -2.06 7.53
C MET A 174 18.64 -1.20 8.81
N ALA A 175 17.56 -0.42 8.87
CA ALA A 175 17.21 0.32 10.07
C ALA A 175 16.88 -0.62 11.25
N GLY A 176 16.13 -1.70 10.98
CA GLY A 176 15.82 -2.73 11.98
C GLY A 176 17.06 -3.38 12.57
N ASP A 177 18.06 -3.67 11.72
CA ASP A 177 19.35 -4.25 12.15
C ASP A 177 20.21 -3.25 12.93
N ALA A 178 20.20 -1.96 12.54
CA ALA A 178 21.05 -0.94 13.13
C ALA A 178 20.51 -0.35 14.46
N ILE A 179 19.20 -0.07 14.53
CA ILE A 179 18.58 0.64 15.66
C ILE A 179 17.46 -0.15 16.34
N GLY A 180 17.22 -1.39 15.90
CA GLY A 180 16.14 -2.25 16.37
C GLY A 180 14.81 -2.01 15.66
N LEU A 181 14.01 -3.08 15.53
CA LEU A 181 12.73 -3.05 14.79
C LEU A 181 11.71 -2.08 15.41
N GLN A 182 11.68 -1.93 16.72
CA GLN A 182 10.76 -0.99 17.37
C GLN A 182 11.04 0.46 16.94
N SER A 183 12.31 0.86 16.93
CA SER A 183 12.72 2.19 16.46
C SER A 183 12.48 2.35 14.97
N ALA A 184 12.77 1.32 14.17
CA ALA A 184 12.50 1.33 12.73
C ALA A 184 11.01 1.52 12.43
N PHE A 185 10.12 0.86 13.19
CA PHE A 185 8.67 1.03 13.07
C PHE A 185 8.22 2.44 13.49
N PHE A 186 8.77 2.96 14.60
CA PHE A 186 8.48 4.32 15.04
C PHE A 186 8.82 5.35 13.96
N TRP A 187 10.03 5.28 13.41
CA TRP A 187 10.44 6.16 12.31
C TRP A 187 9.62 5.95 11.05
N SER A 188 9.27 4.71 10.71
CA SER A 188 8.40 4.41 9.57
C SER A 188 7.02 5.05 9.70
N ALA A 189 6.44 5.09 10.90
CA ALA A 189 5.19 5.76 11.16
C ALA A 189 5.30 7.28 10.95
N LEU A 190 6.38 7.91 11.46
CA LEU A 190 6.62 9.34 11.30
C LEU A 190 6.91 9.71 9.84
N ILE A 191 7.74 8.94 9.16
CA ILE A 191 8.09 9.15 7.75
C ILE A 191 6.84 9.04 6.87
N SER A 192 5.92 8.13 7.18
CA SER A 192 4.70 7.98 6.40
C SER A 192 3.75 9.17 6.50
N LEU A 193 3.86 10.02 7.54
CA LEU A 193 3.09 11.28 7.65
C LEU A 193 3.52 12.34 6.63
N LEU A 194 4.68 12.18 6.01
CA LEU A 194 5.17 13.08 4.96
C LEU A 194 4.57 12.76 3.57
N ALA A 195 3.74 11.68 3.48
CA ALA A 195 3.07 11.26 2.24
C ALA A 195 1.79 12.08 1.97
#